data_3b450024d95d8243981469f7e9c3511d
#
_entry.id   3b450024d95d8243981469f7e9c3511d
#
_cell.length_a   1.000
_cell.length_b   1.000
_cell.length_c   1.000
_cell.angle_alpha   90.00
_cell.angle_beta   90.00
_cell.angle_gamma   90.00
#
_symmetry.space_group_name_H-M   'P 1'
#
loop_
_entity.id
_entity.type
_entity.pdbx_description
1 polymer ?
#
loop_
_entity_poly.entity_id
_entity_poly.type
_entity_poly.pdbx_seq_one_letter_code
_entity_poly.pdbx_strand_id
1 'polypeptide(L)'
;YYSHLEIESLPTGGWGYDHFPIVARYARQLNRPYLGMTGRFHKSWAEYGGYKQPAALEYECLRSAAFGAGCSIGDQLLPEGRLDPEAWKLIGDTYRTVARYEPYLQGAKPATELAVLMPETEERIDEAIAGANRILTEAQYQFDLVDSKCDWSRYAMVILPDCIELDQKLANKVEEYQRQGGKILASYHSGLQQGQFLPSWPLKYNGESEFDPDYLLPLSPWQDLGQVPFVMHERAADVESKAKRLAERWRPFFQRSWRHFSNHFHTPPEEPLNRPAAVMWDGGIYFAHPLFTIYRRHGSPITKKLVLAALKELLPEPIVVSNAPSTAQLLLNYQAKENRYLLHILHYVPERRCDVDIIEDPLPLVDLKVGVKVKQPQRVYLLSGEELAFKYDFGRVWIELEKMVGHELVVFEL
;
A
#
# COMPACT_ATOMS: atom_id res chain seq x y z
N TYR A 1 25.61 3.90 -15.89
CA TYR A 1 25.71 3.41 -14.51
C TYR A 1 25.44 4.57 -13.55
N TYR A 2 24.38 4.45 -12.74
CA TYR A 2 23.97 5.48 -11.78
C TYR A 2 24.56 5.19 -10.40
N SER A 3 25.06 6.22 -9.71
CA SER A 3 25.57 6.12 -8.32
C SER A 3 24.42 5.99 -7.33
N HIS A 4 23.29 6.63 -7.61
CA HIS A 4 22.08 6.64 -6.79
C HIS A 4 20.85 6.81 -7.69
N LEU A 5 19.68 6.65 -7.11
CA LEU A 5 18.38 6.89 -7.75
C LEU A 5 17.77 8.16 -7.14
N GLU A 6 17.30 9.05 -7.98
CA GLU A 6 16.53 10.22 -7.58
C GLU A 6 15.08 10.04 -8.01
N ILE A 7 14.17 10.06 -7.04
CA ILE A 7 12.74 9.85 -7.25
C ILE A 7 12.09 11.23 -7.25
N GLU A 8 11.97 11.84 -8.43
CA GLU A 8 11.16 13.04 -8.56
C GLU A 8 9.70 12.72 -8.27
N SER A 9 9.07 13.51 -7.42
CA SER A 9 7.65 13.39 -7.12
C SER A 9 7.08 14.76 -6.76
N LEU A 10 6.15 15.24 -7.59
CA LEU A 10 5.46 16.52 -7.43
C LEU A 10 3.97 16.27 -7.14
N PRO A 11 3.59 15.96 -5.91
CA PRO A 11 2.21 15.57 -5.60
C PRO A 11 1.18 16.61 -6.04
N THR A 12 1.44 17.88 -5.75
CA THR A 12 0.58 19.01 -6.15
C THR A 12 0.75 19.43 -7.62
N GLY A 13 1.72 18.84 -8.32
CA GLY A 13 1.92 18.98 -9.77
C GLY A 13 1.11 17.98 -10.62
N GLY A 14 0.15 17.27 -10.02
CA GLY A 14 -0.69 16.31 -10.70
C GLY A 14 -0.24 14.84 -10.56
N TRP A 15 0.90 14.56 -9.92
CA TRP A 15 1.39 13.19 -9.70
C TRP A 15 0.68 12.49 -8.54
N GLY A 16 0.13 13.27 -7.60
CA GLY A 16 -0.56 12.77 -6.42
C GLY A 16 0.37 12.21 -5.35
N TYR A 17 -0.16 12.07 -4.14
CA TYR A 17 0.60 11.58 -2.98
C TYR A 17 0.86 10.07 -3.00
N ASP A 18 0.26 9.29 -3.90
CA ASP A 18 0.52 7.85 -4.05
C ASP A 18 1.79 7.55 -4.88
N HIS A 19 2.29 8.49 -5.68
CA HIS A 19 3.42 8.27 -6.59
C HIS A 19 4.70 7.90 -5.82
N PHE A 20 5.17 8.77 -4.92
CA PHE A 20 6.42 8.54 -4.19
C PHE A 20 6.45 7.21 -3.41
N PRO A 21 5.42 6.84 -2.61
CA PRO A 21 5.42 5.57 -1.89
C PRO A 21 5.56 4.33 -2.77
N ILE A 22 4.94 4.34 -3.95
CA ILE A 22 5.01 3.22 -4.90
C ILE A 22 6.45 3.09 -5.42
N VAL A 23 7.00 4.18 -5.95
CA VAL A 23 8.35 4.16 -6.53
C VAL A 23 9.41 3.85 -5.46
N ALA A 24 9.30 4.45 -4.27
CA ALA A 24 10.26 4.24 -3.18
C ALA A 24 10.27 2.78 -2.67
N ARG A 25 9.09 2.12 -2.58
CA ARG A 25 9.01 0.71 -2.17
C ARG A 25 9.71 -0.23 -3.15
N TYR A 26 9.71 0.09 -4.42
CA TYR A 26 10.47 -0.66 -5.42
C TYR A 26 11.95 -0.26 -5.45
N ALA A 27 12.25 1.05 -5.46
CA ALA A 27 13.64 1.56 -5.54
C ALA A 27 14.53 0.98 -4.45
N ARG A 28 14.01 0.80 -3.22
CA ARG A 28 14.76 0.22 -2.09
C ARG A 28 15.16 -1.25 -2.28
N GLN A 29 14.55 -1.96 -3.26
CA GLN A 29 14.96 -3.33 -3.62
C GLN A 29 16.18 -3.37 -4.53
N LEU A 30 16.59 -2.25 -5.13
CA LEU A 30 17.63 -2.20 -6.14
C LEU A 30 19.05 -2.09 -5.58
N ASN A 31 19.22 -2.20 -4.25
CA ASN A 31 20.51 -2.13 -3.55
C ASN A 31 21.36 -0.91 -3.93
N ARG A 32 20.71 0.25 -4.11
CA ARG A 32 21.34 1.53 -4.39
C ARG A 32 20.84 2.60 -3.43
N PRO A 33 21.68 3.58 -3.08
CA PRO A 33 21.19 4.77 -2.42
C PRO A 33 20.09 5.42 -3.26
N TYR A 34 19.07 5.93 -2.61
CA TYR A 34 17.97 6.64 -3.28
C TYR A 34 17.51 7.82 -2.44
N LEU A 35 16.96 8.81 -3.10
CA LEU A 35 16.40 9.99 -2.47
C LEU A 35 15.09 10.39 -3.15
N GLY A 36 14.19 10.94 -2.37
CA GLY A 36 13.00 11.58 -2.87
C GLY A 36 13.29 13.05 -3.19
N MET A 37 12.93 13.49 -4.39
CA MET A 37 13.01 14.89 -4.78
C MET A 37 11.62 15.48 -4.92
N THR A 38 11.37 16.59 -4.25
CA THR A 38 10.17 17.41 -4.41
C THR A 38 10.54 18.85 -4.70
N GLY A 39 9.58 19.65 -5.16
CA GLY A 39 9.79 21.08 -5.38
C GLY A 39 9.18 21.92 -4.26
N ARG A 40 9.79 23.09 -3.98
CA ARG A 40 9.19 24.10 -3.07
C ARG A 40 7.98 24.82 -3.69
N PHE A 41 7.70 24.58 -4.96
CA PHE A 41 6.64 25.22 -5.72
C PHE A 41 5.26 24.67 -5.32
N HIS A 42 4.25 25.52 -5.44
CA HIS A 42 2.87 25.10 -5.15
C HIS A 42 2.42 23.97 -6.09
N LYS A 43 2.64 24.12 -7.39
CA LYS A 43 2.26 23.09 -8.39
C LYS A 43 3.43 22.48 -9.12
N SER A 44 4.16 23.25 -9.92
CA SER A 44 5.14 22.74 -10.86
C SER A 44 6.44 23.54 -10.84
N TRP A 45 7.46 23.02 -11.49
CA TRP A 45 8.75 23.67 -11.63
C TRP A 45 8.63 25.09 -12.18
N ALA A 46 9.43 26.01 -11.60
CA ALA A 46 9.49 27.41 -11.99
C ALA A 46 8.16 28.20 -11.84
N GLU A 47 7.27 27.76 -10.97
CA GLU A 47 6.12 28.55 -10.52
C GLU A 47 6.61 29.65 -9.56
N TYR A 48 7.19 30.72 -10.12
CA TYR A 48 7.72 31.82 -9.33
C TYR A 48 6.61 32.53 -8.52
N GLY A 49 6.86 32.76 -7.22
CA GLY A 49 5.88 33.32 -6.31
C GLY A 49 4.80 32.33 -5.83
N GLY A 50 4.77 31.10 -6.36
CA GLY A 50 3.95 30.00 -5.84
C GLY A 50 4.75 29.16 -4.86
N TYR A 51 4.31 29.09 -3.61
CA TYR A 51 4.99 28.33 -2.55
C TYR A 51 4.13 27.18 -2.08
N LYS A 52 4.77 26.04 -1.86
CA LYS A 52 4.13 24.90 -1.20
C LYS A 52 3.84 25.24 0.26
N GLN A 53 2.74 24.73 0.78
CA GLN A 53 2.45 24.88 2.21
C GLN A 53 3.55 24.23 3.06
N PRO A 54 3.98 24.84 4.17
CA PRO A 54 5.04 24.30 5.04
C PRO A 54 4.76 22.86 5.47
N ALA A 55 3.53 22.55 5.88
CA ALA A 55 3.12 21.20 6.28
C ALA A 55 3.26 20.18 5.13
N ALA A 56 2.96 20.57 3.90
CA ALA A 56 3.10 19.71 2.72
C ALA A 56 4.57 19.40 2.42
N LEU A 57 5.44 20.43 2.44
CA LEU A 57 6.87 20.25 2.18
C LEU A 57 7.53 19.42 3.28
N GLU A 58 7.19 19.68 4.54
CA GLU A 58 7.64 18.89 5.69
C GLU A 58 7.22 17.42 5.55
N TYR A 59 5.95 17.16 5.26
CA TYR A 59 5.44 15.81 5.04
C TYR A 59 6.19 15.07 3.93
N GLU A 60 6.42 15.70 2.80
CA GLU A 60 7.10 15.08 1.66
C GLU A 60 8.54 14.67 2.01
N CYS A 61 9.26 15.53 2.74
CA CYS A 61 10.64 15.25 3.20
C CYS A 61 10.67 14.19 4.31
N LEU A 62 9.82 14.31 5.32
CA LEU A 62 9.76 13.32 6.42
C LEU A 62 9.26 11.97 5.94
N ARG A 63 8.35 11.95 4.97
CA ARG A 63 7.93 10.69 4.34
C ARG A 63 9.09 10.05 3.59
N SER A 64 9.89 10.82 2.83
CA SER A 64 11.10 10.27 2.19
C SER A 64 12.02 9.62 3.20
N ALA A 65 12.29 10.31 4.30
CA ALA A 65 13.08 9.79 5.42
C ALA A 65 12.49 8.50 6.03
N ALA A 66 11.18 8.47 6.28
CA ALA A 66 10.48 7.30 6.84
C ALA A 66 10.55 6.07 5.92
N PHE A 67 10.64 6.28 4.61
CA PHE A 67 10.87 5.20 3.62
C PHE A 67 12.34 4.77 3.51
N GLY A 68 13.25 5.38 4.26
CA GLY A 68 14.69 5.10 4.21
C GLY A 68 15.41 5.81 3.06
N ALA A 69 14.77 6.80 2.44
CA ALA A 69 15.36 7.64 1.39
C ALA A 69 15.99 8.90 1.97
N GLY A 70 17.00 9.45 1.28
CA GLY A 70 17.35 10.85 1.45
C GLY A 70 16.22 11.75 0.94
N CYS A 71 16.26 13.05 1.24
CA CYS A 71 15.35 14.02 0.65
C CYS A 71 16.08 15.16 -0.03
N SER A 72 15.53 15.62 -1.15
CA SER A 72 15.99 16.76 -1.93
C SER A 72 14.81 17.70 -2.19
N ILE A 73 15.04 19.01 -2.04
CA ILE A 73 14.05 20.04 -2.34
C ILE A 73 14.57 20.85 -3.50
N GLY A 74 13.85 20.79 -4.63
CA GLY A 74 14.17 21.57 -5.82
C GLY A 74 13.67 23.01 -5.71
N ASP A 75 14.51 23.93 -6.17
CA ASP A 75 14.18 25.34 -6.36
C ASP A 75 14.68 25.80 -7.74
N GLN A 76 14.33 27.01 -8.11
CA GLN A 76 14.75 27.65 -9.35
C GLN A 76 15.26 29.04 -9.05
N LEU A 77 16.47 29.36 -9.49
CA LEU A 77 17.03 30.70 -9.38
C LEU A 77 16.18 31.72 -10.12
N LEU A 78 16.09 32.93 -9.55
CA LEU A 78 15.58 34.09 -10.28
C LEU A 78 16.48 34.42 -11.50
N PRO A 79 15.98 35.12 -12.52
CA PRO A 79 16.75 35.42 -13.73
C PRO A 79 18.09 36.10 -13.46
N GLU A 80 18.19 36.87 -12.37
CA GLU A 80 19.42 37.56 -11.94
C GLU A 80 20.37 36.65 -11.17
N GLY A 81 20.07 35.35 -11.04
CA GLY A 81 20.88 34.40 -10.26
C GLY A 81 20.74 34.56 -8.74
N ARG A 82 19.73 35.29 -8.28
CA ARG A 82 19.46 35.43 -6.83
C ARG A 82 18.58 34.30 -6.30
N LEU A 83 18.78 33.98 -5.03
CA LEU A 83 17.89 33.12 -4.29
C LEU A 83 16.64 33.89 -3.85
N ASP A 84 15.51 33.23 -3.87
CA ASP A 84 14.26 33.76 -3.30
C ASP A 84 14.30 33.58 -1.77
N PRO A 85 14.29 34.66 -0.97
CA PRO A 85 14.45 34.58 0.48
C PRO A 85 13.31 33.82 1.18
N GLU A 86 12.07 33.92 0.68
CA GLU A 86 10.92 33.18 1.24
C GLU A 86 11.02 31.69 0.92
N ALA A 87 11.42 31.32 -0.29
CA ALA A 87 11.68 29.94 -0.65
C ALA A 87 12.77 29.34 0.25
N TRP A 88 13.88 30.04 0.45
CA TRP A 88 14.99 29.55 1.26
C TRP A 88 14.69 29.49 2.74
N LYS A 89 13.83 30.36 3.23
CA LYS A 89 13.29 30.26 4.60
C LYS A 89 12.47 28.98 4.75
N LEU A 90 11.53 28.73 3.84
CA LEU A 90 10.70 27.52 3.83
C LEU A 90 11.54 26.23 3.76
N ILE A 91 12.51 26.18 2.84
CA ILE A 91 13.43 25.06 2.69
C ILE A 91 14.26 24.85 3.96
N GLY A 92 14.81 25.94 4.51
CA GLY A 92 15.64 25.88 5.71
C GLY A 92 14.86 25.41 6.95
N ASP A 93 13.62 25.84 7.11
CA ASP A 93 12.75 25.38 8.21
C ASP A 93 12.48 23.87 8.09
N THR A 94 12.16 23.40 6.89
CA THR A 94 11.94 21.97 6.61
C THR A 94 13.18 21.13 6.89
N TYR A 95 14.37 21.55 6.42
CA TYR A 95 15.58 20.80 6.67
C TYR A 95 16.03 20.83 8.14
N ARG A 96 15.73 21.87 8.90
CA ARG A 96 15.93 21.86 10.36
C ARG A 96 15.08 20.79 11.05
N THR A 97 13.85 20.61 10.59
CA THR A 97 13.00 19.50 11.06
C THR A 97 13.62 18.16 10.71
N VAL A 98 14.00 17.92 9.44
CA VAL A 98 14.56 16.65 8.96
C VAL A 98 15.86 16.31 9.70
N ALA A 99 16.73 17.28 9.96
CA ALA A 99 18.01 17.08 10.62
C ALA A 99 17.89 16.43 12.02
N ARG A 100 16.76 16.62 12.71
CA ARG A 100 16.50 15.98 14.01
C ARG A 100 16.33 14.45 13.89
N TYR A 101 15.94 13.95 12.72
CA TYR A 101 15.73 12.53 12.46
C TYR A 101 16.98 11.81 11.94
N GLU A 102 17.97 12.53 11.40
CA GLU A 102 19.15 11.94 10.76
C GLU A 102 19.85 10.84 11.56
N PRO A 103 20.06 10.96 12.90
CA PRO A 103 20.68 9.90 13.69
C PRO A 103 19.92 8.58 13.68
N TYR A 104 18.62 8.62 13.39
CA TYR A 104 17.73 7.47 13.34
C TYR A 104 17.57 6.91 11.93
N LEU A 105 17.98 7.66 10.89
CA LEU A 105 17.80 7.25 9.49
C LEU A 105 19.00 6.47 8.95
N GLN A 106 20.20 6.79 9.43
CA GLN A 106 21.43 6.22 8.88
C GLN A 106 21.48 4.69 9.08
N GLY A 107 21.49 3.96 7.96
CA GLY A 107 21.54 2.50 7.96
C GLY A 107 20.25 1.80 8.39
N ALA A 108 19.17 2.53 8.64
CA ALA A 108 17.86 1.97 8.91
C ALA A 108 17.29 1.30 7.63
N LYS A 109 16.74 0.11 7.79
CA LYS A 109 16.12 -0.65 6.70
C LYS A 109 14.67 -0.97 7.05
N PRO A 110 13.74 -0.95 6.07
CA PRO A 110 12.36 -1.32 6.30
C PRO A 110 12.22 -2.74 6.86
N ALA A 111 11.39 -2.88 7.89
CA ALA A 111 10.99 -4.17 8.45
C ALA A 111 9.64 -4.56 7.83
N THR A 112 9.68 -5.38 6.78
CA THR A 112 8.52 -5.77 5.98
C THR A 112 8.27 -7.27 6.05
N GLU A 113 7.02 -7.69 5.95
CA GLU A 113 6.60 -9.08 6.10
C GLU A 113 5.84 -9.61 4.88
N LEU A 114 5.39 -8.73 3.99
CA LEU A 114 4.74 -9.11 2.75
C LEU A 114 5.28 -8.32 1.56
N ALA A 115 5.10 -8.87 0.36
CA ALA A 115 5.47 -8.24 -0.88
C ALA A 115 4.28 -8.17 -1.84
N VAL A 116 4.29 -7.17 -2.71
CA VAL A 116 3.40 -7.06 -3.86
C VAL A 116 4.24 -7.17 -5.11
N LEU A 117 3.94 -8.14 -5.96
CA LEU A 117 4.64 -8.34 -7.22
C LEU A 117 4.19 -7.30 -8.25
N MET A 118 5.15 -6.59 -8.82
CA MET A 118 4.91 -5.64 -9.88
C MET A 118 4.88 -6.34 -11.24
N PRO A 119 3.98 -5.94 -12.15
CA PRO A 119 4.07 -6.37 -13.54
C PRO A 119 5.35 -5.80 -14.18
N GLU A 120 6.05 -6.62 -14.95
CA GLU A 120 7.25 -6.20 -15.69
C GLU A 120 6.84 -5.53 -17.00
N THR A 121 6.23 -4.34 -16.92
CA THR A 121 5.82 -3.52 -18.06
C THR A 121 6.67 -2.25 -18.15
N GLU A 122 6.86 -1.73 -19.36
CA GLU A 122 7.69 -0.54 -19.59
C GLU A 122 6.97 0.77 -19.25
N GLU A 123 5.68 0.75 -18.98
CA GLU A 123 4.87 1.95 -18.85
C GLU A 123 4.29 2.11 -17.44
N ARG A 124 4.09 3.32 -17.01
CA ARG A 124 3.31 3.89 -15.90
C ARG A 124 3.07 2.98 -14.67
N ILE A 125 2.80 3.58 -13.55
CA ILE A 125 2.30 2.87 -12.36
C ILE A 125 0.97 2.21 -12.72
N ASP A 126 0.94 0.88 -12.69
CA ASP A 126 -0.26 0.07 -12.94
C ASP A 126 -1.35 0.36 -11.90
N GLU A 127 -2.62 0.36 -12.32
CA GLU A 127 -3.75 0.67 -11.44
C GLU A 127 -3.92 -0.37 -10.32
N ALA A 128 -3.64 -1.64 -10.59
CA ALA A 128 -3.69 -2.69 -9.58
C ALA A 128 -2.60 -2.48 -8.52
N ILE A 129 -1.39 -2.08 -8.94
CA ILE A 129 -0.31 -1.72 -8.01
C ILE A 129 -0.69 -0.51 -7.16
N ALA A 130 -1.27 0.53 -7.78
CA ALA A 130 -1.72 1.71 -7.06
C ALA A 130 -2.82 1.36 -6.04
N GLY A 131 -3.77 0.50 -6.42
CA GLY A 131 -4.82 0.01 -5.53
C GLY A 131 -4.29 -0.84 -4.39
N ALA A 132 -3.36 -1.76 -4.66
CA ALA A 132 -2.71 -2.58 -3.64
C ALA A 132 -1.90 -1.71 -2.66
N ASN A 133 -1.08 -0.79 -3.18
CA ASN A 133 -0.34 0.16 -2.36
C ASN A 133 -1.27 0.97 -1.45
N ARG A 134 -2.40 1.43 -1.97
CA ARG A 134 -3.38 2.21 -1.22
C ARG A 134 -4.03 1.40 -0.10
N ILE A 135 -4.58 0.21 -0.41
CA ILE A 135 -5.23 -0.67 0.58
C ILE A 135 -4.26 -1.01 1.71
N LEU A 136 -3.03 -1.45 1.37
CA LEU A 136 -2.05 -1.89 2.36
C LEU A 136 -1.52 -0.73 3.21
N THR A 137 -1.33 0.45 2.62
CA THR A 137 -0.92 1.65 3.36
C THR A 137 -2.01 2.11 4.34
N GLU A 138 -3.26 2.16 3.90
CA GLU A 138 -4.41 2.54 4.72
C GLU A 138 -4.69 1.56 5.87
N ALA A 139 -4.25 0.32 5.71
CA ALA A 139 -4.36 -0.74 6.73
C ALA A 139 -3.05 -0.94 7.51
N GLN A 140 -2.07 -0.09 7.34
CA GLN A 140 -0.77 -0.03 8.01
C GLN A 140 0.08 -1.31 7.89
N TYR A 141 -0.14 -2.14 6.87
CA TYR A 141 0.72 -3.29 6.58
C TYR A 141 2.11 -2.85 6.17
N GLN A 142 3.12 -3.62 6.59
CA GLN A 142 4.51 -3.38 6.26
C GLN A 142 4.89 -4.24 5.05
N PHE A 143 5.09 -3.59 3.88
CA PHE A 143 5.26 -4.29 2.61
C PHE A 143 6.29 -3.65 1.67
N ASP A 144 6.78 -4.46 0.75
CA ASP A 144 7.62 -4.06 -0.36
C ASP A 144 6.89 -4.24 -1.70
N LEU A 145 7.29 -3.47 -2.71
CA LEU A 145 7.01 -3.76 -4.10
C LEU A 145 8.24 -4.47 -4.69
N VAL A 146 8.03 -5.60 -5.35
CA VAL A 146 9.11 -6.47 -5.82
C VAL A 146 8.90 -6.86 -7.28
N ASP A 147 9.98 -7.16 -7.98
CA ASP A 147 9.96 -7.79 -9.30
C ASP A 147 10.19 -9.31 -9.21
N SER A 148 10.20 -9.97 -10.38
CA SER A 148 10.47 -11.41 -10.47
C SER A 148 11.89 -11.80 -10.04
N LYS A 149 12.85 -10.86 -9.97
CA LYS A 149 14.26 -11.10 -9.66
C LYS A 149 14.55 -10.99 -8.16
N CYS A 150 13.70 -10.29 -7.39
CA CYS A 150 13.86 -10.13 -5.96
C CYS A 150 13.77 -11.47 -5.23
N ASP A 151 14.47 -11.62 -4.11
CA ASP A 151 14.32 -12.76 -3.22
C ASP A 151 13.02 -12.64 -2.41
N TRP A 152 12.15 -13.67 -2.51
CA TRP A 152 10.87 -13.70 -1.81
C TRP A 152 10.93 -14.46 -0.48
N SER A 153 12.02 -15.16 -0.18
CA SER A 153 12.13 -16.06 0.99
C SER A 153 11.92 -15.35 2.33
N ARG A 154 12.16 -14.04 2.38
CA ARG A 154 11.98 -13.22 3.59
C ARG A 154 10.54 -12.79 3.86
N TYR A 155 9.64 -12.93 2.89
CA TYR A 155 8.25 -12.54 3.04
C TYR A 155 7.38 -13.74 3.41
N ALA A 156 6.47 -13.56 4.35
CA ALA A 156 5.49 -14.56 4.72
C ALA A 156 4.41 -14.73 3.65
N MET A 157 4.16 -13.67 2.87
CA MET A 157 3.15 -13.66 1.82
C MET A 157 3.56 -12.77 0.64
N VAL A 158 3.17 -13.20 -0.58
CA VAL A 158 3.30 -12.40 -1.81
C VAL A 158 1.91 -12.20 -2.40
N ILE A 159 1.61 -10.95 -2.76
CA ILE A 159 0.38 -10.56 -3.46
C ILE A 159 0.68 -10.45 -4.96
N LEU A 160 -0.15 -11.10 -5.78
CA LEU A 160 -0.15 -10.97 -7.24
C LEU A 160 -1.43 -10.20 -7.63
N PRO A 161 -1.36 -8.86 -7.79
CA PRO A 161 -2.54 -8.05 -8.01
C PRO A 161 -3.01 -8.11 -9.46
N ASP A 162 -4.22 -8.55 -9.66
CA ASP A 162 -5.08 -8.53 -10.84
C ASP A 162 -4.51 -9.12 -12.14
N CYS A 163 -3.40 -8.62 -12.67
CA CYS A 163 -2.94 -8.95 -14.02
C CYS A 163 -1.50 -9.51 -14.08
N ILE A 164 -1.06 -10.24 -13.07
CA ILE A 164 0.26 -10.88 -13.06
C ILE A 164 0.18 -12.23 -13.78
N GLU A 165 0.37 -12.23 -15.09
CA GLU A 165 0.54 -13.46 -15.86
C GLU A 165 1.94 -14.06 -15.63
N LEU A 166 2.00 -15.39 -15.65
CA LEU A 166 3.21 -16.12 -15.33
C LEU A 166 3.90 -16.64 -16.61
N ASP A 167 5.14 -16.26 -16.83
CA ASP A 167 6.03 -17.04 -17.68
C ASP A 167 6.51 -18.30 -16.93
N GLN A 168 7.22 -19.18 -17.61
CA GLN A 168 7.71 -20.44 -17.02
C GLN A 168 8.63 -20.20 -15.81
N LYS A 169 9.46 -19.15 -15.85
CA LYS A 169 10.41 -18.84 -14.78
C LYS A 169 9.68 -18.35 -13.53
N LEU A 170 8.72 -17.46 -13.71
CA LEU A 170 7.92 -16.92 -12.62
C LEU A 170 6.98 -17.99 -12.04
N ALA A 171 6.40 -18.85 -12.89
CA ALA A 171 5.62 -20.01 -12.48
C ALA A 171 6.41 -20.93 -11.54
N ASN A 172 7.62 -21.31 -11.95
CA ASN A 172 8.51 -22.14 -11.12
C ASN A 172 8.84 -21.46 -9.78
N LYS A 173 9.03 -20.13 -9.81
CA LYS A 173 9.32 -19.36 -8.59
C LYS A 173 8.14 -19.32 -7.63
N VAL A 174 6.91 -19.14 -8.14
CA VAL A 174 5.67 -19.19 -7.35
C VAL A 174 5.51 -20.56 -6.69
N GLU A 175 5.69 -21.66 -7.44
CA GLU A 175 5.57 -23.01 -6.91
C GLU A 175 6.63 -23.32 -5.86
N GLU A 176 7.89 -22.88 -6.08
CA GLU A 176 8.96 -23.03 -5.11
C GLU A 176 8.67 -22.27 -3.82
N TYR A 177 8.23 -21.01 -3.94
CA TYR A 177 7.88 -20.18 -2.81
C TYR A 177 6.75 -20.80 -1.97
N GLN A 178 5.69 -21.31 -2.62
CA GLN A 178 4.59 -22.00 -1.92
C GLN A 178 5.06 -23.34 -1.29
N ARG A 179 5.94 -24.10 -1.95
CA ARG A 179 6.51 -25.33 -1.41
C ARG A 179 7.33 -25.07 -0.13
N GLN A 180 7.95 -23.90 -0.02
CA GLN A 180 8.66 -23.45 1.18
C GLN A 180 7.73 -22.90 2.27
N GLY A 181 6.41 -22.94 2.07
CA GLY A 181 5.40 -22.47 3.03
C GLY A 181 4.95 -21.02 2.82
N GLY A 182 5.46 -20.33 1.81
CA GLY A 182 5.01 -18.99 1.44
C GLY A 182 3.55 -18.98 0.96
N LYS A 183 2.81 -17.93 1.29
CA LYS A 183 1.40 -17.78 0.95
C LYS A 183 1.20 -16.79 -0.21
N ILE A 184 0.22 -17.08 -1.06
CA ILE A 184 -0.12 -16.22 -2.21
C ILE A 184 -1.53 -15.66 -2.03
N LEU A 185 -1.67 -14.35 -2.25
CA LEU A 185 -2.95 -13.71 -2.51
C LEU A 185 -2.97 -13.27 -3.98
N ALA A 186 -3.87 -13.83 -4.77
CA ALA A 186 -3.98 -13.53 -6.19
C ALA A 186 -5.40 -13.09 -6.55
N SER A 187 -5.54 -12.32 -7.62
CA SER A 187 -6.81 -11.84 -8.13
C SER A 187 -6.86 -11.81 -9.65
N TYR A 188 -8.04 -11.99 -10.21
CA TYR A 188 -8.38 -11.89 -11.62
C TYR A 188 -7.49 -12.76 -12.51
N HIS A 189 -6.65 -12.19 -13.38
CA HIS A 189 -5.77 -12.96 -14.28
C HIS A 189 -4.44 -13.35 -13.62
N SER A 190 -4.18 -12.91 -12.40
CA SER A 190 -2.93 -13.26 -11.72
C SER A 190 -2.82 -14.76 -11.46
N GLY A 191 -1.71 -15.32 -11.85
CA GLY A 191 -1.46 -16.75 -11.75
C GLY A 191 -1.76 -17.54 -13.02
N LEU A 192 -2.27 -16.89 -14.08
CA LEU A 192 -2.43 -17.55 -15.38
C LEU A 192 -1.07 -17.72 -16.07
N GLN A 193 -0.85 -18.93 -16.56
CA GLN A 193 0.25 -19.30 -17.46
C GLN A 193 -0.36 -19.86 -18.72
N GLN A 194 -0.14 -19.21 -19.86
CA GLN A 194 -0.72 -19.63 -21.17
C GLN A 194 -2.24 -19.84 -21.11
N GLY A 195 -2.95 -18.97 -20.40
CA GLY A 195 -4.40 -18.99 -20.28
C GLY A 195 -4.98 -20.03 -19.31
N GLN A 196 -4.17 -20.67 -18.47
CA GLN A 196 -4.61 -21.57 -17.41
C GLN A 196 -3.83 -21.31 -16.12
N PHE A 197 -4.45 -21.57 -14.96
CA PHE A 197 -3.76 -21.49 -13.68
C PHE A 197 -2.71 -22.59 -13.55
N LEU A 198 -1.76 -22.38 -12.65
CA LEU A 198 -0.76 -23.40 -12.29
C LEU A 198 -1.44 -24.70 -11.90
N PRO A 199 -0.90 -25.87 -12.32
CA PRO A 199 -1.49 -27.17 -11.96
C PRO A 199 -1.58 -27.44 -10.45
N SER A 200 -0.73 -26.77 -9.67
CA SER A 200 -0.73 -26.83 -8.19
C SER A 200 -1.87 -25.99 -7.57
N TRP A 201 -2.52 -25.11 -8.32
CA TRP A 201 -3.64 -24.32 -7.84
C TRP A 201 -4.97 -25.05 -8.15
N PRO A 202 -5.90 -25.12 -7.19
CA PRO A 202 -7.18 -25.81 -7.38
C PRO A 202 -8.18 -24.94 -8.17
N LEU A 203 -7.74 -24.34 -9.27
CA LEU A 203 -8.47 -23.40 -10.09
C LEU A 203 -8.47 -23.84 -11.55
N LYS A 204 -9.60 -23.62 -12.22
CA LYS A 204 -9.73 -23.78 -13.66
C LYS A 204 -10.29 -22.50 -14.25
N TYR A 205 -9.59 -21.91 -15.20
CA TYR A 205 -10.04 -20.72 -15.92
C TYR A 205 -10.91 -21.12 -17.11
N ASN A 206 -12.09 -20.51 -17.25
CA ASN A 206 -13.05 -20.75 -18.35
C ASN A 206 -13.22 -19.52 -19.26
N GLY A 207 -12.46 -18.45 -19.04
CA GLY A 207 -12.58 -17.20 -19.78
C GLY A 207 -13.11 -16.06 -18.91
N GLU A 208 -13.57 -15.01 -19.55
CA GLU A 208 -14.17 -13.86 -18.89
C GLU A 208 -15.63 -14.12 -18.50
N SER A 209 -16.09 -13.49 -17.44
CA SER A 209 -17.50 -13.43 -17.10
C SER A 209 -18.32 -12.82 -18.24
N GLU A 210 -19.51 -13.36 -18.52
CA GLU A 210 -20.47 -12.74 -19.41
C GLU A 210 -21.07 -11.45 -18.81
N PHE A 211 -21.03 -11.29 -17.48
CA PHE A 211 -21.62 -10.16 -16.75
C PHE A 211 -20.60 -9.07 -16.43
N ASP A 212 -21.03 -7.81 -16.58
CA ASP A 212 -20.27 -6.62 -16.31
C ASP A 212 -21.20 -5.43 -15.96
N PRO A 213 -21.35 -5.06 -14.68
CA PRO A 213 -20.82 -5.74 -13.51
C PRO A 213 -21.58 -7.01 -13.13
N ASP A 214 -21.00 -7.81 -12.24
CA ASP A 214 -21.71 -8.81 -11.46
C ASP A 214 -21.58 -8.51 -9.94
N TYR A 215 -21.95 -9.49 -9.10
CA TYR A 215 -22.02 -9.29 -7.66
C TYR A 215 -21.26 -10.38 -6.91
N LEU A 216 -20.80 -10.05 -5.69
CA LEU A 216 -20.14 -10.96 -4.79
C LEU A 216 -20.88 -11.04 -3.46
N LEU A 217 -21.26 -12.24 -3.05
CA LEU A 217 -21.80 -12.54 -1.72
C LEU A 217 -20.72 -13.21 -0.86
N PRO A 218 -20.31 -12.60 0.28
CA PRO A 218 -19.41 -13.25 1.24
C PRO A 218 -20.05 -14.49 1.86
N LEU A 219 -19.27 -15.57 2.01
CA LEU A 219 -19.66 -16.80 2.67
C LEU A 219 -18.85 -16.98 3.99
N SER A 220 -19.13 -18.06 4.75
CA SER A 220 -18.34 -18.37 5.95
C SER A 220 -16.85 -18.59 5.60
N PRO A 221 -15.89 -17.96 6.33
CA PRO A 221 -16.05 -17.23 7.60
C PRO A 221 -16.30 -15.72 7.41
N TRP A 222 -16.54 -15.20 6.21
CA TRP A 222 -16.62 -13.77 5.90
C TRP A 222 -18.03 -13.17 5.95
N GLN A 223 -19.01 -13.89 6.52
CA GLN A 223 -20.41 -13.45 6.61
C GLN A 223 -20.61 -12.11 7.34
N ASP A 224 -19.70 -11.78 8.25
CA ASP A 224 -19.73 -10.51 8.97
C ASP A 224 -19.44 -9.28 8.08
N LEU A 225 -18.87 -9.49 6.88
CA LEU A 225 -18.67 -8.42 5.89
C LEU A 225 -20.00 -7.94 5.30
N GLY A 226 -21.03 -8.82 5.25
CA GLY A 226 -22.37 -8.52 4.80
C GLY A 226 -23.14 -9.77 4.39
N GLN A 227 -24.48 -9.66 4.40
CA GLN A 227 -25.40 -10.74 4.12
C GLN A 227 -26.14 -10.58 2.78
N VAL A 228 -25.72 -9.61 1.97
CA VAL A 228 -26.28 -9.32 0.65
C VAL A 228 -25.18 -9.28 -0.40
N PRO A 229 -25.48 -9.56 -1.67
CA PRO A 229 -24.51 -9.44 -2.74
C PRO A 229 -24.06 -7.98 -2.94
N PHE A 230 -22.75 -7.75 -3.01
CA PHE A 230 -22.14 -6.45 -3.29
C PHE A 230 -21.75 -6.34 -4.76
N VAL A 231 -22.00 -5.18 -5.36
CA VAL A 231 -21.58 -4.94 -6.75
C VAL A 231 -20.04 -4.96 -6.86
N MET A 232 -19.57 -5.65 -7.89
CA MET A 232 -18.17 -5.67 -8.29
C MET A 232 -18.06 -4.92 -9.62
N HIS A 233 -17.48 -3.72 -9.59
CA HIS A 233 -17.57 -2.72 -10.66
C HIS A 233 -16.83 -3.08 -11.94
N GLU A 234 -15.98 -4.10 -11.92
CA GLU A 234 -15.21 -4.57 -13.06
C GLU A 234 -15.54 -6.05 -13.31
N ARG A 235 -15.37 -6.47 -14.56
CA ARG A 235 -15.63 -7.85 -14.99
C ARG A 235 -14.78 -8.87 -14.22
N ALA A 236 -15.36 -10.00 -13.87
CA ALA A 236 -14.67 -11.11 -13.23
C ALA A 236 -14.09 -12.10 -14.24
N ALA A 237 -13.07 -12.82 -13.86
CA ALA A 237 -12.68 -14.09 -14.47
C ALA A 237 -13.74 -15.16 -14.16
N ASP A 238 -14.18 -15.94 -15.15
CA ASP A 238 -15.02 -17.10 -14.90
C ASP A 238 -14.15 -18.29 -14.51
N VAL A 239 -14.29 -18.72 -13.26
CA VAL A 239 -13.45 -19.78 -12.69
C VAL A 239 -14.29 -20.88 -12.05
N GLU A 240 -13.77 -22.10 -12.09
CA GLU A 240 -14.23 -23.24 -11.32
C GLU A 240 -13.18 -23.62 -10.27
N SER A 241 -13.66 -24.09 -9.11
CA SER A 241 -12.78 -24.57 -8.05
C SER A 241 -13.49 -25.58 -7.17
N LYS A 242 -12.72 -26.57 -6.67
CA LYS A 242 -13.13 -27.51 -5.60
C LYS A 242 -12.62 -27.08 -4.22
N ALA A 243 -11.85 -25.97 -4.15
CA ALA A 243 -11.36 -25.43 -2.90
C ALA A 243 -12.48 -24.80 -2.07
N LYS A 244 -12.16 -24.46 -0.81
CA LYS A 244 -13.11 -23.81 0.10
C LYS A 244 -13.54 -22.46 -0.48
N ARG A 245 -14.84 -22.31 -0.78
CA ARG A 245 -15.41 -21.02 -1.19
C ARG A 245 -15.46 -20.07 0.01
N LEU A 246 -14.99 -18.85 -0.20
CA LEU A 246 -15.08 -17.74 0.76
C LEU A 246 -16.11 -16.71 0.32
N ALA A 247 -16.38 -16.64 -0.98
CA ALA A 247 -17.42 -15.80 -1.56
C ALA A 247 -17.94 -16.42 -2.85
N GLU A 248 -19.18 -16.11 -3.19
CA GLU A 248 -19.89 -16.59 -4.37
C GLU A 248 -20.28 -15.45 -5.30
N ARG A 249 -20.24 -15.69 -6.60
CA ARG A 249 -20.69 -14.74 -7.62
C ARG A 249 -22.19 -14.83 -7.83
N TRP A 250 -22.83 -13.68 -8.02
CA TRP A 250 -24.24 -13.53 -8.33
C TRP A 250 -24.41 -12.75 -9.62
N ARG A 251 -25.36 -13.16 -10.48
CA ARG A 251 -25.66 -12.45 -11.71
C ARG A 251 -26.54 -11.23 -11.46
N PRO A 252 -26.43 -10.17 -12.29
CA PRO A 252 -27.43 -9.11 -12.34
C PRO A 252 -28.74 -9.66 -12.92
N PHE A 253 -29.84 -8.98 -12.62
CA PHE A 253 -31.16 -9.32 -13.17
C PHE A 253 -31.14 -9.33 -14.70
N PHE A 254 -30.40 -8.43 -15.33
CA PHE A 254 -30.02 -8.44 -16.74
C PHE A 254 -28.80 -7.52 -16.97
N GLN A 255 -28.10 -7.78 -18.06
CA GLN A 255 -27.06 -6.85 -18.54
C GLN A 255 -27.71 -5.67 -19.24
N ARG A 256 -27.33 -4.44 -18.83
CA ARG A 256 -27.79 -3.23 -19.49
C ARG A 256 -27.27 -3.17 -20.92
N SER A 257 -28.16 -2.91 -21.84
CA SER A 257 -27.89 -2.70 -23.27
C SER A 257 -28.86 -1.68 -23.84
N TRP A 258 -28.67 -1.31 -25.10
CA TRP A 258 -29.64 -0.48 -25.78
C TRP A 258 -31.01 -1.14 -25.92
N ARG A 259 -31.09 -2.47 -25.88
CA ARG A 259 -32.36 -3.25 -25.95
C ARG A 259 -32.97 -3.50 -24.56
N HIS A 260 -32.10 -3.61 -23.53
CA HIS A 260 -32.55 -3.83 -22.16
C HIS A 260 -31.99 -2.68 -21.30
N PHE A 261 -32.80 -1.65 -21.14
CA PHE A 261 -32.43 -0.43 -20.49
C PHE A 261 -33.07 -0.29 -19.11
N SER A 262 -32.32 0.25 -18.17
CA SER A 262 -32.76 0.74 -16.88
C SER A 262 -32.09 2.09 -16.61
N ASN A 263 -32.84 3.03 -16.03
CA ASN A 263 -32.30 4.32 -15.62
C ASN A 263 -31.47 4.25 -14.31
N HIS A 264 -31.45 3.08 -13.65
CA HIS A 264 -30.59 2.86 -12.50
C HIS A 264 -29.13 2.66 -12.92
N PHE A 265 -28.21 2.98 -12.02
CA PHE A 265 -26.78 2.84 -12.29
C PHE A 265 -26.38 1.39 -12.58
N HIS A 266 -26.94 0.43 -11.81
CA HIS A 266 -26.85 -1.02 -12.03
C HIS A 266 -28.22 -1.67 -11.91
N THR A 267 -28.42 -2.84 -12.54
CA THR A 267 -29.54 -3.71 -12.25
C THR A 267 -29.26 -4.48 -10.96
N PRO A 268 -30.27 -4.81 -10.14
CA PRO A 268 -30.03 -5.51 -8.88
C PRO A 268 -29.47 -6.92 -9.09
N PRO A 269 -28.85 -7.55 -8.06
CA PRO A 269 -28.50 -8.96 -8.09
C PRO A 269 -29.77 -9.83 -8.15
N GLU A 270 -29.72 -10.94 -8.89
CA GLU A 270 -30.84 -11.86 -9.04
C GLU A 270 -30.61 -13.17 -8.30
N GLU A 271 -29.67 -13.99 -8.79
CA GLU A 271 -29.41 -15.33 -8.25
C GLU A 271 -27.94 -15.71 -8.33
N PRO A 272 -27.49 -16.71 -7.52
CA PRO A 272 -26.12 -17.19 -7.56
C PRO A 272 -25.78 -17.84 -8.90
N LEU A 273 -24.59 -17.55 -9.41
CA LEU A 273 -24.03 -18.17 -10.62
C LEU A 273 -23.50 -19.58 -10.39
N ASN A 274 -23.44 -20.02 -9.13
CA ASN A 274 -22.72 -21.23 -8.72
C ASN A 274 -21.23 -21.21 -9.14
N ARG A 275 -20.65 -20.04 -9.18
CA ARG A 275 -19.24 -19.76 -9.47
C ARG A 275 -18.60 -19.08 -8.25
N PRO A 276 -17.37 -19.46 -7.87
CA PRO A 276 -16.71 -18.79 -6.77
C PRO A 276 -16.31 -17.36 -7.15
N ALA A 277 -16.50 -16.42 -6.21
CA ALA A 277 -15.90 -15.09 -6.27
C ALA A 277 -14.57 -15.04 -5.50
N ALA A 278 -14.44 -15.88 -4.46
CA ALA A 278 -13.20 -16.08 -3.73
C ALA A 278 -13.08 -17.53 -3.24
N VAL A 279 -11.85 -18.07 -3.28
CA VAL A 279 -11.54 -19.41 -2.77
C VAL A 279 -10.25 -19.41 -1.99
N MET A 280 -10.15 -20.37 -1.06
CA MET A 280 -8.96 -20.58 -0.23
C MET A 280 -8.50 -22.04 -0.34
N TRP A 281 -7.18 -22.23 -0.47
CA TRP A 281 -6.49 -23.52 -0.35
C TRP A 281 -5.26 -23.36 0.56
N ASP A 282 -4.54 -24.40 0.83
CA ASP A 282 -3.39 -24.32 1.75
C ASP A 282 -2.29 -23.34 1.28
N GLY A 283 -2.10 -23.19 -0.01
CA GLY A 283 -1.11 -22.26 -0.61
C GLY A 283 -1.56 -20.80 -0.73
N GLY A 284 -2.84 -20.47 -0.55
CA GLY A 284 -3.28 -19.09 -0.72
C GLY A 284 -4.78 -18.85 -0.87
N ILE A 285 -5.09 -17.62 -1.29
CA ILE A 285 -6.46 -17.16 -1.61
C ILE A 285 -6.45 -16.55 -3.01
N TYR A 286 -7.51 -16.82 -3.75
CA TYR A 286 -7.74 -16.22 -5.06
C TYR A 286 -9.12 -15.56 -5.12
N PHE A 287 -9.17 -14.38 -5.77
CA PHE A 287 -10.39 -13.66 -6.10
C PHE A 287 -10.62 -13.60 -7.60
N ALA A 288 -11.85 -13.86 -8.03
CA ALA A 288 -12.22 -13.81 -9.45
C ALA A 288 -12.24 -12.38 -10.03
N HIS A 289 -12.45 -11.36 -9.20
CA HIS A 289 -12.51 -9.96 -9.62
C HIS A 289 -11.17 -9.24 -9.48
N PRO A 290 -10.89 -8.20 -10.29
CA PRO A 290 -9.70 -7.37 -10.19
C PRO A 290 -9.83 -6.38 -9.02
N LEU A 291 -9.71 -6.87 -7.77
CA LEU A 291 -10.01 -6.12 -6.56
C LEU A 291 -9.18 -4.85 -6.40
N PHE A 292 -7.93 -4.91 -6.77
CA PHE A 292 -7.01 -3.78 -6.59
C PHE A 292 -7.32 -2.67 -7.60
N THR A 293 -7.60 -3.02 -8.85
CA THR A 293 -8.08 -2.09 -9.89
C THR A 293 -9.42 -1.48 -9.50
N ILE A 294 -10.37 -2.29 -9.01
CA ILE A 294 -11.67 -1.81 -8.51
C ILE A 294 -11.45 -0.78 -7.40
N TYR A 295 -10.56 -1.07 -6.44
CA TYR A 295 -10.29 -0.12 -5.36
C TYR A 295 -9.67 1.17 -5.87
N ARG A 296 -8.73 1.10 -6.82
CA ARG A 296 -8.10 2.28 -7.43
C ARG A 296 -9.10 3.18 -8.15
N ARG A 297 -10.02 2.59 -8.90
CA ARG A 297 -10.99 3.31 -9.74
C ARG A 297 -12.20 3.82 -8.96
N HIS A 298 -12.70 3.02 -8.02
CA HIS A 298 -14.00 3.24 -7.39
C HIS A 298 -13.93 3.54 -5.89
N GLY A 299 -12.80 3.31 -5.23
CA GLY A 299 -12.66 3.51 -3.78
C GLY A 299 -13.62 2.67 -2.95
N SER A 300 -14.09 1.52 -3.48
CA SER A 300 -15.13 0.70 -2.87
C SER A 300 -14.72 0.16 -1.49
N PRO A 301 -15.42 0.54 -0.39
CA PRO A 301 -15.05 0.09 0.94
C PRO A 301 -15.15 -1.43 1.12
N ILE A 302 -16.10 -2.09 0.42
CA ILE A 302 -16.24 -3.54 0.51
C ILE A 302 -15.05 -4.26 -0.13
N THR A 303 -14.52 -3.74 -1.22
CA THR A 303 -13.34 -4.31 -1.87
C THR A 303 -12.13 -4.30 -0.93
N LYS A 304 -11.90 -3.18 -0.23
CA LYS A 304 -10.87 -3.11 0.82
C LYS A 304 -11.12 -4.14 1.93
N LYS A 305 -12.35 -4.23 2.45
CA LYS A 305 -12.71 -5.20 3.50
C LYS A 305 -12.46 -6.65 3.06
N LEU A 306 -12.75 -7.00 1.82
CA LEU A 306 -12.49 -8.34 1.26
C LEU A 306 -10.99 -8.65 1.24
N VAL A 307 -10.16 -7.71 0.77
CA VAL A 307 -8.70 -7.86 0.79
C VAL A 307 -8.19 -8.00 2.23
N LEU A 308 -8.66 -7.18 3.16
CA LEU A 308 -8.26 -7.27 4.58
C LEU A 308 -8.70 -8.58 5.24
N ALA A 309 -9.86 -9.12 4.89
CA ALA A 309 -10.29 -10.42 5.34
C ALA A 309 -9.36 -11.54 4.83
N ALA A 310 -8.97 -11.50 3.55
CA ALA A 310 -8.00 -12.44 3.01
C ALA A 310 -6.61 -12.32 3.67
N LEU A 311 -6.15 -11.10 3.92
CA LEU A 311 -4.90 -10.87 4.64
C LEU A 311 -4.95 -11.45 6.07
N LYS A 312 -6.06 -11.29 6.76
CA LYS A 312 -6.24 -11.85 8.11
C LYS A 312 -6.18 -13.38 8.13
N GLU A 313 -6.70 -14.06 7.08
CA GLU A 313 -6.59 -15.52 6.96
C GLU A 313 -5.14 -15.97 6.66
N LEU A 314 -4.43 -15.24 5.78
CA LEU A 314 -3.10 -15.63 5.33
C LEU A 314 -1.98 -15.13 6.25
N LEU A 315 -2.18 -14.00 6.93
CA LEU A 315 -1.22 -13.33 7.82
C LEU A 315 -1.96 -12.84 9.08
N PRO A 316 -2.37 -13.75 9.98
CA PRO A 316 -3.22 -13.41 11.13
C PRO A 316 -2.55 -12.50 12.15
N GLU A 317 -1.21 -12.47 12.17
CA GLU A 317 -0.42 -11.68 13.12
C GLU A 317 0.56 -10.73 12.42
N PRO A 318 0.07 -9.63 11.83
CA PRO A 318 0.96 -8.68 11.16
C PRO A 318 1.94 -8.02 12.15
N ILE A 319 3.09 -7.59 11.63
CA ILE A 319 4.16 -6.99 12.45
C ILE A 319 3.72 -5.70 13.14
N VAL A 320 2.87 -4.90 12.52
CA VAL A 320 2.27 -3.68 13.09
C VAL A 320 0.76 -3.82 13.12
N VAL A 321 0.14 -3.48 14.23
CA VAL A 321 -1.31 -3.34 14.39
C VAL A 321 -1.61 -2.03 15.11
N SER A 322 -2.70 -1.36 14.75
CA SER A 322 -3.08 -0.11 15.40
C SER A 322 -4.58 0.17 15.28
N ASN A 323 -5.06 1.15 16.05
CA ASN A 323 -6.36 1.78 15.86
C ASN A 323 -6.27 3.06 15.01
N ALA A 324 -5.14 3.30 14.35
CA ALA A 324 -4.94 4.49 13.52
C ALA A 324 -5.98 4.56 12.38
N PRO A 325 -6.46 5.76 12.04
CA PRO A 325 -7.33 5.94 10.88
C PRO A 325 -6.59 5.62 9.58
N SER A 326 -7.31 5.33 8.52
CA SER A 326 -6.75 5.03 7.19
C SER A 326 -5.93 6.17 6.58
N THR A 327 -6.02 7.37 7.13
CA THR A 327 -5.23 8.54 6.74
C THR A 327 -3.83 8.57 7.36
N ALA A 328 -3.57 7.77 8.40
CA ALA A 328 -2.26 7.68 9.02
C ALA A 328 -1.37 6.65 8.31
N GLN A 329 -0.10 6.95 8.16
CA GLN A 329 0.91 6.01 7.65
C GLN A 329 1.84 5.60 8.79
N LEU A 330 1.94 4.29 9.00
CA LEU A 330 2.86 3.67 9.96
C LEU A 330 3.93 2.91 9.18
N LEU A 331 5.20 3.26 9.38
CA LEU A 331 6.34 2.66 8.70
C LEU A 331 7.36 2.18 9.73
N LEU A 332 7.64 0.90 9.73
CA LEU A 332 8.58 0.28 10.65
C LEU A 332 9.92 0.04 9.97
N ASN A 333 10.99 0.56 10.57
CA ASN A 333 12.36 0.32 10.14
C ASN A 333 13.18 -0.35 11.26
N TYR A 334 14.25 -1.04 10.87
CA TYR A 334 15.23 -1.60 11.80
C TYR A 334 16.60 -1.02 11.53
N GLN A 335 17.24 -0.48 12.56
CA GLN A 335 18.60 0.06 12.52
C GLN A 335 19.55 -0.92 13.22
N ALA A 336 20.17 -1.78 12.42
CA ALA A 336 20.92 -2.93 12.92
C ALA A 336 22.13 -2.55 13.77
N LYS A 337 22.86 -1.49 13.40
CA LYS A 337 24.05 -1.03 14.15
C LYS A 337 23.71 -0.60 15.58
N GLU A 338 22.56 0.04 15.74
CA GLU A 338 22.06 0.57 17.02
C GLU A 338 21.13 -0.42 17.72
N ASN A 339 20.85 -1.58 17.10
CA ASN A 339 19.96 -2.64 17.60
C ASN A 339 18.60 -2.09 18.06
N ARG A 340 17.92 -1.32 17.19
CA ARG A 340 16.64 -0.69 17.52
C ARG A 340 15.67 -0.70 16.36
N TYR A 341 14.37 -0.77 16.68
CA TYR A 341 13.30 -0.51 15.73
C TYR A 341 12.84 0.94 15.80
N LEU A 342 12.39 1.45 14.66
CA LEU A 342 12.00 2.82 14.44
C LEU A 342 10.63 2.82 13.80
N LEU A 343 9.60 3.24 14.54
CA LEU A 343 8.25 3.36 14.03
C LEU A 343 7.98 4.84 13.71
N HIS A 344 7.91 5.14 12.42
CA HIS A 344 7.46 6.43 11.93
C HIS A 344 5.94 6.44 11.83
N ILE A 345 5.30 7.43 12.42
CA ILE A 345 3.86 7.65 12.37
C ILE A 345 3.65 9.02 11.74
N LEU A 346 3.06 9.04 10.52
CA LEU A 346 2.80 10.27 9.78
C LEU A 346 1.28 10.43 9.65
N HIS A 347 0.77 11.60 10.05
CA HIS A 347 -0.63 11.94 9.89
C HIS A 347 -0.78 13.32 9.27
N TYR A 348 -0.77 13.34 7.95
CA TYR A 348 -1.04 14.48 7.08
C TYR A 348 -2.12 14.06 6.09
N VAL A 349 -3.19 14.82 6.02
CA VAL A 349 -4.37 14.46 5.23
C VAL A 349 -4.41 15.28 3.94
N PRO A 350 -4.05 14.69 2.79
CA PRO A 350 -4.25 15.32 1.50
C PRO A 350 -5.74 15.50 1.23
N GLU A 351 -6.14 16.73 0.95
CA GLU A 351 -7.52 17.09 0.68
C GLU A 351 -7.69 17.55 -0.76
N ARG A 352 -8.66 16.98 -1.47
CA ARG A 352 -9.00 17.39 -2.83
C ARG A 352 -9.70 18.75 -2.82
N ARG A 353 -8.98 19.83 -3.13
CA ARG A 353 -9.52 21.19 -3.19
C ARG A 353 -9.68 21.74 -4.60
N CYS A 354 -8.97 21.15 -5.55
CA CYS A 354 -9.01 21.51 -6.97
C CYS A 354 -8.66 20.26 -7.79
N ASP A 355 -7.93 20.40 -8.88
CA ASP A 355 -7.45 19.25 -9.68
C ASP A 355 -6.39 18.39 -8.96
N VAL A 356 -5.85 18.90 -7.86
CA VAL A 356 -4.81 18.23 -7.07
C VAL A 356 -5.18 18.19 -5.58
N ASP A 357 -4.52 17.29 -4.85
CA ASP A 357 -4.66 17.17 -3.41
C ASP A 357 -3.68 18.13 -2.72
N ILE A 358 -4.15 18.85 -1.69
CA ILE A 358 -3.36 19.83 -0.93
C ILE A 358 -3.34 19.41 0.54
N ILE A 359 -2.17 19.50 1.15
CA ILE A 359 -1.98 19.43 2.60
C ILE A 359 -1.76 20.88 3.07
N GLU A 360 -2.68 21.39 3.88
CA GLU A 360 -2.55 22.73 4.45
C GLU A 360 -2.05 22.66 5.89
N ASP A 361 -2.73 21.87 6.71
CA ASP A 361 -2.44 21.73 8.13
C ASP A 361 -2.23 20.27 8.52
N PRO A 362 -1.30 19.96 9.43
CA PRO A 362 -1.24 18.65 10.06
C PRO A 362 -2.37 18.54 11.08
N LEU A 363 -3.18 17.48 10.98
CA LEU A 363 -4.28 17.23 11.93
C LEU A 363 -3.79 16.43 13.13
N PRO A 364 -4.28 16.73 14.36
CA PRO A 364 -3.93 15.93 15.52
C PRO A 364 -4.52 14.51 15.41
N LEU A 365 -3.71 13.52 15.82
CA LEU A 365 -4.13 12.15 16.05
C LEU A 365 -4.10 11.91 17.56
N VAL A 366 -5.22 11.44 18.13
CA VAL A 366 -5.39 11.26 19.58
C VAL A 366 -5.69 9.80 19.91
N ASP A 367 -5.40 9.39 21.14
CA ASP A 367 -5.68 8.05 21.67
C ASP A 367 -5.18 6.92 20.76
N LEU A 368 -4.00 7.10 20.19
CA LEU A 368 -3.40 6.13 19.30
C LEU A 368 -2.80 4.96 20.09
N LYS A 369 -3.26 3.75 19.79
CA LYS A 369 -2.70 2.49 20.29
C LYS A 369 -1.98 1.78 19.17
N VAL A 370 -0.71 1.40 19.40
CA VAL A 370 0.08 0.65 18.42
C VAL A 370 0.71 -0.56 19.09
N GLY A 371 0.59 -1.70 18.40
CA GLY A 371 1.27 -2.93 18.76
C GLY A 371 2.31 -3.30 17.70
N VAL A 372 3.56 -3.47 18.09
CA VAL A 372 4.68 -3.84 17.20
C VAL A 372 5.22 -5.21 17.60
N LYS A 373 5.27 -6.17 16.66
CA LYS A 373 5.77 -7.53 16.90
C LYS A 373 7.30 -7.53 16.83
N VAL A 374 7.93 -7.29 17.96
CA VAL A 374 9.38 -7.24 18.14
C VAL A 374 9.77 -7.89 19.46
N LYS A 375 11.04 -8.20 19.66
CA LYS A 375 11.55 -8.63 20.98
C LYS A 375 11.27 -7.55 22.01
N GLN A 376 11.15 -7.96 23.28
CA GLN A 376 10.95 -7.02 24.37
C GLN A 376 12.10 -5.99 24.41
N PRO A 377 11.79 -4.69 24.24
CA PRO A 377 12.80 -3.65 24.27
C PRO A 377 13.22 -3.31 25.72
N GLN A 378 14.40 -2.76 25.87
CA GLN A 378 14.88 -2.19 27.14
C GLN A 378 14.20 -0.83 27.39
N ARG A 379 14.01 -0.05 26.34
CA ARG A 379 13.40 1.29 26.37
C ARG A 379 12.51 1.51 25.16
N VAL A 380 11.46 2.29 25.36
CA VAL A 380 10.65 2.88 24.28
C VAL A 380 10.55 4.38 24.52
N TYR A 381 10.87 5.18 23.52
CA TYR A 381 10.88 6.64 23.66
C TYR A 381 10.56 7.35 22.33
N LEU A 382 10.14 8.60 22.43
CA LEU A 382 9.86 9.48 21.28
C LEU A 382 11.14 10.16 20.79
N LEU A 383 11.09 10.76 19.59
CA LEU A 383 12.17 11.60 19.06
C LEU A 383 12.61 12.71 20.04
N SER A 384 11.70 13.23 20.86
CA SER A 384 11.99 14.21 21.91
C SER A 384 12.89 13.69 23.02
N GLY A 385 13.04 12.37 23.13
CA GLY A 385 13.69 11.69 24.26
C GLY A 385 12.73 11.33 25.40
N GLU A 386 11.47 11.69 25.30
CA GLU A 386 10.42 11.32 26.26
C GLU A 386 10.19 9.81 26.25
N GLU A 387 10.30 9.20 27.44
CA GLU A 387 10.07 7.76 27.60
C GLU A 387 8.57 7.44 27.59
N LEU A 388 8.23 6.39 26.81
CA LEU A 388 6.89 5.86 26.74
C LEU A 388 6.75 4.60 27.59
N ALA A 389 5.72 4.58 28.41
CA ALA A 389 5.28 3.33 29.03
C ALA A 389 4.82 2.33 27.96
N PHE A 390 5.22 1.07 28.11
CA PHE A 390 4.81 0.01 27.20
C PHE A 390 4.43 -1.25 27.93
N LYS A 391 3.59 -2.07 27.30
CA LYS A 391 3.26 -3.42 27.72
C LYS A 391 3.83 -4.42 26.72
N TYR A 392 4.54 -5.44 27.21
CA TYR A 392 4.97 -6.56 26.37
C TYR A 392 4.05 -7.77 26.60
N ASP A 393 3.40 -8.24 25.54
CA ASP A 393 2.42 -9.31 25.62
C ASP A 393 2.42 -10.12 24.31
N PHE A 394 2.49 -11.45 24.41
CA PHE A 394 2.51 -12.39 23.28
C PHE A 394 3.48 -12.01 22.13
N GLY A 395 4.72 -11.57 22.46
CA GLY A 395 5.74 -11.19 21.49
C GLY A 395 5.49 -9.82 20.82
N ARG A 396 4.61 -9.01 21.36
CA ARG A 396 4.24 -7.70 20.85
C ARG A 396 4.41 -6.62 21.93
N VAL A 397 5.01 -5.52 21.53
CA VAL A 397 5.13 -4.31 22.36
C VAL A 397 3.95 -3.41 22.05
N TRP A 398 3.18 -3.06 23.07
CA TRP A 398 2.05 -2.14 22.99
C TRP A 398 2.41 -0.80 23.59
N ILE A 399 2.15 0.27 22.86
CA ILE A 399 2.31 1.66 23.27
C ILE A 399 1.00 2.43 23.05
N GLU A 400 0.83 3.49 23.82
CA GLU A 400 -0.28 4.43 23.67
C GLU A 400 0.30 5.84 23.55
N LEU A 401 -0.16 6.60 22.56
CA LEU A 401 0.14 8.01 22.37
C LEU A 401 -1.15 8.80 22.60
N GLU A 402 -1.16 9.65 23.62
CA GLU A 402 -2.31 10.48 23.95
C GLU A 402 -2.62 11.45 22.80
N LYS A 403 -1.58 12.07 22.22
CA LYS A 403 -1.70 13.01 21.11
C LYS A 403 -0.42 13.10 20.31
N MET A 404 -0.51 13.17 19.02
CA MET A 404 0.57 13.57 18.11
C MET A 404 0.05 14.49 17.00
N VAL A 405 0.94 15.24 16.35
CA VAL A 405 0.63 16.12 15.23
C VAL A 405 1.71 15.96 14.16
N GLY A 406 1.30 15.73 12.91
CA GLY A 406 2.22 15.60 11.79
C GLY A 406 3.00 14.29 11.81
N HIS A 407 4.26 14.31 12.22
CA HIS A 407 5.13 13.13 12.27
C HIS A 407 5.69 12.90 13.68
N GLU A 408 5.58 11.67 14.15
CA GLU A 408 6.24 11.21 15.36
C GLU A 408 7.10 9.99 15.07
N LEU A 409 8.23 9.90 15.75
CA LEU A 409 9.13 8.74 15.70
C LEU A 409 9.17 8.07 17.07
N VAL A 410 8.76 6.81 17.09
CA VAL A 410 8.88 5.96 18.29
C VAL A 410 10.05 5.02 18.13
N VAL A 411 10.97 5.02 19.09
CA VAL A 411 12.17 4.20 19.10
C VAL A 411 12.00 3.05 20.09
N PHE A 412 12.23 1.83 19.64
CA PHE A 412 12.24 0.61 20.45
C PHE A 412 13.69 0.11 20.54
N GLU A 413 14.36 0.36 21.63
CA GLU A 413 15.76 -0.01 21.87
C GLU A 413 15.82 -1.43 22.49
N LEU A 414 16.50 -2.39 21.78
CA LEU A 414 16.51 -3.82 22.14
C LEU A 414 17.67 -4.18 23.08
#